data_0a280e4495802f75e4c0d79f8442b42e
#
_entry.id   0a280e4495802f75e4c0d79f8442b42e
#
_cell.length_a   1.000
_cell.length_b   1.000
_cell.length_c   1.000
_cell.angle_alpha   90.00
_cell.angle_beta   90.00
_cell.angle_gamma   90.00
#
_symmetry.space_group_name_H-M   'P 1'
#
loop_
_entity.id
_entity.type
_entity.pdbx_description
1 polymer ?
#
loop_
_entity_poly.entity_id
_entity_poly.type
_entity_poly.pdbx_seq_one_letter_code
_entity_poly.pdbx_strand_id
1 'polypeptide(L)'
;MIEYFTFKHRGESESFRDEVYLTLVPHVTVAVFYGSVMRTQTKVSPEMFSGLLAEVSSDADFNRMCSVLDDKLPGNAEYLVLRIEGSSIACFRHGGVMAKIVINGDLKMLPNGIFGLNDGDKILVATENFYSSLTDEGILADALVSDTCAEWMNLMVRRISDINQLKCGNLSAVTLLVR
;
A
#
# COMPACT_ATOMS: atom_id res chain seq x y z
N MET A 1 -13.31 -9.97 8.23
CA MET A 1 -13.55 -8.53 7.87
C MET A 1 -12.20 -7.85 7.71
N ILE A 2 -12.08 -6.80 6.87
CA ILE A 2 -10.82 -6.03 6.74
C ILE A 2 -11.08 -4.62 7.25
N GLU A 3 -10.34 -4.23 8.28
CA GLU A 3 -10.24 -2.86 8.75
C GLU A 3 -9.10 -2.17 8.00
N TYR A 4 -9.22 -0.88 7.72
CA TYR A 4 -8.17 -0.12 7.03
C TYR A 4 -8.08 1.32 7.50
N PHE A 5 -6.92 1.93 7.26
CA PHE A 5 -6.69 3.36 7.41
C PHE A 5 -5.70 3.85 6.35
N THR A 6 -5.93 5.04 5.79
CA THR A 6 -5.07 5.64 4.78
C THR A 6 -4.43 6.93 5.32
N PHE A 7 -3.15 7.11 5.02
CA PHE A 7 -2.40 8.31 5.36
C PHE A 7 -1.73 8.89 4.12
N LYS A 8 -1.81 10.21 3.98
CA LYS A 8 -1.16 10.97 2.92
C LYS A 8 -0.64 12.29 3.48
N HIS A 9 0.62 12.59 3.21
CA HIS A 9 1.23 13.86 3.57
C HIS A 9 2.23 14.30 2.51
N ARG A 10 2.21 15.58 2.14
CA ARG A 10 3.09 16.09 1.07
C ARG A 10 4.55 16.25 1.51
N GLY A 11 4.84 16.23 2.81
CA GLY A 11 6.15 16.58 3.33
C GLY A 11 6.53 18.01 2.98
N GLU A 12 7.75 18.21 2.53
CA GLU A 12 8.25 19.50 2.03
C GLU A 12 8.01 19.72 0.52
N SER A 13 7.37 18.75 -0.16
CA SER A 13 7.06 18.86 -1.59
C SER A 13 6.06 19.99 -1.84
N GLU A 14 6.21 20.71 -2.96
CA GLU A 14 5.26 21.77 -3.37
C GLU A 14 3.85 21.24 -3.58
N SER A 15 3.73 20.00 -4.03
CA SER A 15 2.45 19.34 -4.28
C SER A 15 2.48 17.88 -3.83
N PHE A 16 1.30 17.37 -3.49
CA PHE A 16 1.10 15.94 -3.27
C PHE A 16 1.01 15.22 -4.61
N ARG A 17 1.87 14.22 -4.85
CA ARG A 17 1.98 13.53 -6.14
C ARG A 17 1.68 12.04 -6.08
N ASP A 18 1.73 11.43 -4.90
CA ASP A 18 1.41 10.01 -4.77
C ASP A 18 -0.08 9.78 -4.92
N GLU A 19 -0.44 8.61 -5.44
CA GLU A 19 -1.83 8.23 -5.62
C GLU A 19 -2.14 6.96 -4.84
N VAL A 20 -3.24 6.98 -4.11
CA VAL A 20 -3.73 5.85 -3.32
C VAL A 20 -5.17 5.59 -3.70
N TYR A 21 -5.43 4.38 -4.14
CA TYR A 21 -6.75 3.86 -4.47
C TYR A 21 -7.11 2.76 -3.48
N LEU A 22 -8.34 2.78 -3.02
CA LEU A 22 -8.90 1.73 -2.18
C LEU A 22 -10.32 1.44 -2.66
N THR A 23 -10.61 0.19 -2.92
CA THR A 23 -11.97 -0.32 -3.14
C THR A 23 -12.28 -1.42 -2.14
N LEU A 24 -13.56 -1.54 -1.77
CA LEU A 24 -14.03 -2.56 -0.83
C LEU A 24 -14.90 -3.62 -1.52
N VAL A 25 -15.32 -3.36 -2.73
CA VAL A 25 -16.27 -4.19 -3.49
C VAL A 25 -15.73 -4.38 -4.92
N PRO A 26 -15.76 -5.58 -5.48
CA PRO A 26 -16.20 -6.86 -4.90
C PRO A 26 -15.22 -7.42 -3.84
N HIS A 27 -13.96 -7.01 -3.86
CA HIS A 27 -12.89 -7.40 -2.94
C HIS A 27 -12.14 -6.17 -2.45
N VAL A 28 -11.50 -6.27 -1.29
CA VAL A 28 -10.62 -5.20 -0.82
C VAL A 28 -9.42 -5.13 -1.75
N THR A 29 -9.28 -4.02 -2.44
CA THR A 29 -8.13 -3.76 -3.31
C THR A 29 -7.50 -2.43 -2.93
N VAL A 30 -6.19 -2.44 -2.75
CA VAL A 30 -5.36 -1.27 -2.47
C VAL A 30 -4.37 -1.11 -3.60
N ALA A 31 -4.24 0.10 -4.12
CA ALA A 31 -3.17 0.44 -5.03
C ALA A 31 -2.51 1.74 -4.60
N VAL A 32 -1.19 1.72 -4.55
CA VAL A 32 -0.35 2.88 -4.21
C VAL A 32 0.63 3.11 -5.35
N PHE A 33 0.65 4.34 -5.87
CA PHE A 33 1.58 4.79 -6.90
C PHE A 33 2.44 5.92 -6.34
N TYR A 34 3.75 5.83 -6.53
CA TYR A 34 4.68 6.87 -6.16
C TYR A 34 4.78 7.93 -7.25
N GLY A 35 4.68 9.20 -6.84
CA GLY A 35 4.75 10.31 -7.77
C GLY A 35 3.52 10.43 -8.68
N SER A 36 3.52 11.38 -9.59
CA SER A 36 2.39 11.65 -10.51
C SER A 36 2.32 10.68 -11.69
N VAL A 37 2.61 9.40 -11.47
CA VAL A 37 2.70 8.40 -12.54
C VAL A 37 1.42 8.35 -13.36
N MET A 38 0.26 8.35 -12.70
CA MET A 38 -1.04 8.25 -13.36
C MET A 38 -1.48 9.52 -14.08
N ARG A 39 -0.92 10.69 -13.73
CA ARG A 39 -1.38 11.99 -14.26
C ARG A 39 -0.56 12.50 -15.44
N THR A 40 0.73 12.19 -15.50
CA THR A 40 1.65 12.91 -16.38
C THR A 40 2.22 12.09 -17.53
N GLN A 41 2.24 10.76 -17.44
CA GLN A 41 3.01 9.94 -18.38
C GLN A 41 2.27 8.69 -18.88
N THR A 42 1.00 8.50 -18.52
CA THR A 42 0.35 7.22 -18.79
C THR A 42 -0.88 7.33 -19.67
N LYS A 43 -1.09 6.26 -20.44
CA LYS A 43 -2.36 6.00 -21.13
C LYS A 43 -3.43 5.41 -20.18
N VAL A 44 -3.14 5.36 -18.87
CA VAL A 44 -4.05 4.85 -17.85
C VAL A 44 -4.56 6.02 -17.04
N SER A 45 -5.80 6.43 -17.25
CA SER A 45 -6.43 7.43 -16.40
C SER A 45 -6.87 6.82 -15.06
N PRO A 46 -7.07 7.63 -14.01
CA PRO A 46 -7.64 7.15 -12.74
C PRO A 46 -8.97 6.41 -12.92
N GLU A 47 -9.82 6.87 -13.84
CA GLU A 47 -11.10 6.24 -14.14
C GLU A 47 -10.92 4.87 -14.82
N MET A 48 -9.98 4.77 -15.76
CA MET A 48 -9.62 3.49 -16.38
C MET A 48 -9.08 2.50 -15.36
N PHE A 49 -8.21 2.96 -14.47
CA PHE A 49 -7.67 2.11 -13.40
C PHE A 49 -8.76 1.63 -12.43
N SER A 50 -9.65 2.52 -12.01
CA SER A 50 -10.81 2.16 -11.19
C SER A 50 -11.72 1.15 -11.88
N GLY A 51 -11.91 1.30 -13.19
CA GLY A 51 -12.62 0.32 -14.02
C GLY A 51 -11.94 -1.05 -14.02
N LEU A 52 -10.62 -1.08 -14.24
CA LEU A 52 -9.84 -2.33 -14.20
C LEU A 52 -9.93 -3.01 -12.83
N LEU A 53 -9.87 -2.26 -11.74
CA LEU A 53 -10.02 -2.79 -10.37
C LEU A 53 -11.41 -3.40 -10.15
N ALA A 54 -12.45 -2.77 -10.66
CA ALA A 54 -13.82 -3.24 -10.51
C ALA A 54 -14.09 -4.56 -11.28
N GLU A 55 -13.33 -4.82 -12.35
CA GLU A 55 -13.45 -6.03 -13.17
C GLU A 55 -12.67 -7.23 -12.60
N VAL A 56 -11.79 -7.01 -11.62
CA VAL A 56 -10.98 -8.08 -11.02
C VAL A 56 -11.85 -8.94 -10.10
N SER A 57 -12.25 -10.10 -10.58
CA SER A 57 -13.08 -11.06 -9.84
C SER A 57 -12.33 -12.34 -9.45
N SER A 58 -11.14 -12.55 -10.00
CA SER A 58 -10.32 -13.75 -9.77
C SER A 58 -8.82 -13.41 -9.76
N ASP A 59 -8.00 -14.37 -9.33
CA ASP A 59 -6.53 -14.24 -9.39
C ASP A 59 -6.04 -14.13 -10.85
N ALA A 60 -6.72 -14.77 -11.79
CA ALA A 60 -6.41 -14.66 -13.22
C ALA A 60 -6.65 -13.24 -13.73
N ASP A 61 -7.75 -12.61 -13.31
CA ASP A 61 -8.07 -11.21 -13.65
C ASP A 61 -7.07 -10.26 -13.00
N PHE A 62 -6.69 -10.52 -11.74
CA PHE A 62 -5.67 -9.75 -11.05
C PHE A 62 -4.34 -9.79 -11.80
N ASN A 63 -3.86 -10.96 -12.18
CA ASN A 63 -2.62 -11.13 -12.94
C ASN A 63 -2.69 -10.42 -14.31
N ARG A 64 -3.83 -10.51 -15.00
CA ARG A 64 -4.04 -9.80 -16.26
C ARG A 64 -4.01 -8.29 -16.09
N MET A 65 -4.65 -7.76 -15.04
CA MET A 65 -4.59 -6.34 -14.71
C MET A 65 -3.15 -5.90 -14.45
N CYS A 66 -2.38 -6.66 -13.67
CA CYS A 66 -0.98 -6.37 -13.39
C CYS A 66 -0.14 -6.33 -14.68
N SER A 67 -0.36 -7.28 -15.60
CA SER A 67 0.31 -7.26 -16.91
C SER A 67 -0.05 -6.02 -17.74
N VAL A 68 -1.32 -5.60 -17.70
CA VAL A 68 -1.77 -4.37 -18.38
C VAL A 68 -1.10 -3.13 -17.76
N LEU A 69 -0.92 -3.09 -16.45
CA LEU A 69 -0.21 -2.00 -15.78
C LEU A 69 1.26 -1.96 -16.19
N ASP A 70 1.94 -3.11 -16.19
CA ASP A 70 3.34 -3.21 -16.63
C ASP A 70 3.54 -2.73 -18.09
N ASP A 71 2.62 -3.07 -18.98
CA ASP A 71 2.68 -2.67 -20.38
C ASP A 71 2.40 -1.16 -20.61
N LYS A 72 1.58 -0.56 -19.75
CA LYS A 72 1.08 0.81 -19.93
C LYS A 72 1.80 1.85 -19.10
N LEU A 73 2.38 1.46 -17.98
CA LEU A 73 3.14 2.35 -17.12
C LEU A 73 4.58 2.50 -17.64
N PRO A 74 5.23 3.64 -17.43
CA PRO A 74 6.65 3.79 -17.74
C PRO A 74 7.49 2.76 -16.98
N GLY A 75 8.57 2.28 -17.57
CA GLY A 75 9.44 1.27 -16.94
C GLY A 75 10.12 1.71 -15.63
N ASN A 76 10.06 3.00 -15.31
CA ASN A 76 10.49 3.56 -14.02
C ASN A 76 9.33 3.89 -13.08
N ALA A 77 8.11 3.47 -13.40
CA ALA A 77 6.97 3.65 -12.50
C ALA A 77 7.13 2.80 -11.25
N GLU A 78 6.81 3.38 -10.10
CA GLU A 78 6.85 2.70 -8.82
C GLU A 78 5.42 2.56 -8.28
N TYR A 79 4.97 1.33 -8.13
CA TYR A 79 3.62 1.06 -7.68
C TYR A 79 3.48 -0.30 -7.02
N LEU A 80 2.39 -0.45 -6.27
CA LEU A 80 1.97 -1.71 -5.69
C LEU A 80 0.45 -1.81 -5.81
N VAL A 81 -0.01 -2.99 -6.21
CA VAL A 81 -1.43 -3.38 -6.14
C VAL A 81 -1.56 -4.60 -5.26
N LEU A 82 -2.53 -4.55 -4.36
CA LEU A 82 -2.82 -5.61 -3.42
C LEU A 82 -4.33 -5.88 -3.43
N ARG A 83 -4.71 -7.15 -3.49
CA ARG A 83 -6.11 -7.60 -3.44
C ARG A 83 -6.27 -8.63 -2.34
N ILE A 84 -7.30 -8.46 -1.52
CA ILE A 84 -7.65 -9.42 -0.47
C ILE A 84 -9.03 -10.02 -0.78
N GLU A 85 -9.08 -11.34 -0.82
CA GLU A 85 -10.30 -12.12 -1.01
C GLU A 85 -10.34 -13.27 -0.01
N GLY A 86 -11.33 -13.26 0.88
CA GLY A 86 -11.42 -14.25 1.94
C GLY A 86 -10.18 -14.26 2.82
N SER A 87 -9.50 -15.39 2.91
CA SER A 87 -8.23 -15.59 3.62
C SER A 87 -7.01 -15.59 2.70
N SER A 88 -7.09 -14.91 1.55
CA SER A 88 -6.01 -14.84 0.56
C SER A 88 -5.67 -13.40 0.24
N ILE A 89 -4.38 -13.12 0.05
CA ILE A 89 -3.86 -11.86 -0.42
C ILE A 89 -3.01 -12.08 -1.67
N ALA A 90 -3.33 -11.35 -2.73
CA ALA A 90 -2.51 -11.25 -3.93
C ALA A 90 -1.77 -9.90 -3.90
N CYS A 91 -0.47 -9.92 -4.14
CA CYS A 91 0.38 -8.73 -4.16
C CYS A 91 1.17 -8.67 -5.45
N PHE A 92 1.18 -7.51 -6.08
CA PHE A 92 2.01 -7.21 -7.23
C PHE A 92 2.64 -5.82 -7.05
N ARG A 93 3.95 -5.74 -7.17
CA ARG A 93 4.68 -4.48 -7.00
C ARG A 93 5.76 -4.30 -8.05
N HIS A 94 6.06 -3.05 -8.33
CA HIS A 94 7.18 -2.60 -9.16
C HIS A 94 7.86 -1.39 -8.49
N GLY A 95 9.17 -1.39 -8.40
CA GLY A 95 9.94 -0.29 -7.79
C GLY A 95 9.86 -0.25 -6.25
N GLY A 96 9.94 0.96 -5.70
CA GLY A 96 10.13 1.23 -4.27
C GLY A 96 8.86 1.22 -3.41
N VAL A 97 7.66 1.11 -4.00
CA VAL A 97 6.44 0.92 -3.22
C VAL A 97 6.39 -0.51 -2.72
N MET A 98 6.21 -0.69 -1.42
CA MET A 98 6.32 -2.01 -0.77
C MET A 98 5.13 -2.30 0.12
N ALA A 99 4.90 -3.59 0.37
CA ALA A 99 4.04 -4.07 1.43
C ALA A 99 4.84 -4.88 2.45
N LYS A 100 4.56 -4.65 3.73
CA LYS A 100 5.06 -5.47 4.84
C LYS A 100 3.88 -6.05 5.61
N ILE A 101 4.05 -7.26 6.11
CA ILE A 101 3.01 -7.97 6.86
C ILE A 101 3.56 -8.39 8.21
N VAL A 102 2.76 -8.21 9.26
CA VAL A 102 3.02 -8.73 10.60
C VAL A 102 2.25 -10.03 10.75
N ILE A 103 2.99 -11.12 10.89
CA ILE A 103 2.46 -12.48 11.09
C ILE A 103 3.13 -13.09 12.31
N ASN A 104 2.37 -13.57 13.28
CA ASN A 104 2.88 -14.23 14.50
C ASN A 104 3.93 -13.39 15.26
N GLY A 105 3.80 -12.07 15.24
CA GLY A 105 4.73 -11.17 15.91
C GLY A 105 6.02 -10.86 15.13
N ASP A 106 6.14 -11.30 13.89
CA ASP A 106 7.24 -10.99 12.98
C ASP A 106 6.82 -10.05 11.86
N LEU A 107 7.65 -9.06 11.54
CA LEU A 107 7.48 -8.20 10.36
C LEU A 107 8.23 -8.80 9.18
N LYS A 108 7.51 -9.04 8.09
CA LYS A 108 8.08 -9.61 6.84
C LYS A 108 7.68 -8.77 5.65
N MET A 109 8.56 -8.70 4.63
CA MET A 109 8.18 -8.15 3.34
C MET A 109 7.20 -9.09 2.63
N LEU A 110 6.16 -8.53 2.04
CA LEU A 110 5.23 -9.27 1.19
C LEU A 110 5.77 -9.23 -0.26
N PRO A 111 6.26 -10.35 -0.81
CA PRO A 111 6.75 -10.38 -2.19
C PRO A 111 5.59 -10.44 -3.18
N ASN A 112 5.90 -10.37 -4.48
CA ASN A 112 4.91 -10.64 -5.52
C ASN A 112 4.40 -12.08 -5.41
N GLY A 113 3.10 -12.29 -5.51
CA GLY A 113 2.47 -13.60 -5.45
C GLY A 113 1.18 -13.61 -4.65
N ILE A 114 0.72 -14.82 -4.33
CA ILE A 114 -0.50 -15.07 -3.58
C ILE A 114 -0.13 -15.77 -2.28
N PHE A 115 -0.69 -15.31 -1.16
CA PHE A 115 -0.38 -15.77 0.19
C PHE A 115 -1.64 -15.96 1.01
N GLY A 116 -1.60 -16.85 1.99
CA GLY A 116 -2.65 -16.99 2.98
C GLY A 116 -2.62 -15.86 4.01
N LEU A 117 -3.79 -15.45 4.49
CA LEU A 117 -3.99 -14.51 5.59
C LEU A 117 -4.72 -15.19 6.74
N ASN A 118 -4.36 -14.81 7.95
CA ASN A 118 -5.03 -15.24 9.17
C ASN A 118 -5.65 -14.04 9.87
N ASP A 119 -6.60 -14.33 10.74
CA ASP A 119 -7.17 -13.34 11.64
C ASP A 119 -6.07 -12.72 12.53
N GLY A 120 -6.06 -11.41 12.64
CA GLY A 120 -5.03 -10.67 13.36
C GLY A 120 -3.81 -10.26 12.52
N ASP A 121 -3.63 -10.76 11.30
CA ASP A 121 -2.54 -10.30 10.42
C ASP A 121 -2.71 -8.81 10.10
N LYS A 122 -1.60 -8.07 10.16
CA LYS A 122 -1.56 -6.63 9.87
C LYS A 122 -0.66 -6.35 8.68
N ILE A 123 -1.13 -5.52 7.76
CA ILE A 123 -0.42 -5.20 6.52
C ILE A 123 -0.19 -3.70 6.44
N LEU A 124 1.03 -3.30 6.12
CA LEU A 124 1.41 -1.93 5.81
C LEU A 124 1.84 -1.86 4.35
N VAL A 125 1.11 -1.09 3.55
CA VAL A 125 1.51 -0.70 2.19
C VAL A 125 1.97 0.74 2.24
N ALA A 126 3.19 1.04 1.76
CA ALA A 126 3.68 2.40 1.80
C ALA A 126 4.71 2.70 0.69
N THR A 127 4.89 3.98 0.42
CA THR A 127 5.95 4.49 -0.44
C THR A 127 7.31 4.40 0.25
N GLU A 128 8.39 4.42 -0.54
CA GLU A 128 9.76 4.34 -0.04
C GLU A 128 10.07 5.44 1.00
N ASN A 129 9.61 6.67 0.75
CA ASN A 129 9.80 7.78 1.69
C ASN A 129 9.21 7.52 3.08
N PHE A 130 8.06 6.82 3.14
CA PHE A 130 7.46 6.44 4.41
C PHE A 130 8.32 5.41 5.14
N TYR A 131 8.76 4.37 4.44
CA TYR A 131 9.59 3.30 5.03
C TYR A 131 10.98 3.80 5.43
N SER A 132 11.62 4.64 4.62
CA SER A 132 12.96 5.18 4.90
C SER A 132 12.99 6.09 6.14
N SER A 133 11.84 6.58 6.57
CA SER A 133 11.67 7.38 7.77
C SER A 133 11.46 6.55 9.05
N LEU A 134 11.45 5.23 8.95
CA LEU A 134 11.17 4.30 10.06
C LEU A 134 12.15 3.13 10.05
N THR A 135 12.31 2.50 11.22
CA THR A 135 12.98 1.19 11.31
C THR A 135 11.97 0.05 11.34
N ASP A 136 12.37 -1.14 10.94
CA ASP A 136 11.50 -2.33 10.98
C ASP A 136 11.07 -2.67 12.41
N GLU A 137 11.98 -2.49 13.38
CA GLU A 137 11.67 -2.67 14.81
C GLU A 137 10.62 -1.66 15.28
N GLY A 138 10.70 -0.41 14.82
CA GLY A 138 9.72 0.63 15.14
C GLY A 138 8.35 0.32 14.56
N ILE A 139 8.28 -0.10 13.29
CA ILE A 139 7.05 -0.51 12.63
C ILE A 139 6.39 -1.69 13.36
N LEU A 140 7.20 -2.70 13.71
CA LEU A 140 6.73 -3.89 14.41
C LEU A 140 6.25 -3.54 15.83
N ALA A 141 7.02 -2.77 16.59
CA ALA A 141 6.65 -2.37 17.94
C ALA A 141 5.30 -1.62 17.95
N ASP A 142 5.12 -0.69 17.02
CA ASP A 142 3.87 0.07 16.89
C ASP A 142 2.70 -0.85 16.47
N ALA A 143 2.95 -1.85 15.60
CA ALA A 143 1.94 -2.84 15.23
C ALA A 143 1.47 -3.69 16.41
N LEU A 144 2.42 -4.14 17.25
CA LEU A 144 2.12 -5.06 18.36
C LEU A 144 1.31 -4.40 19.48
N VAL A 145 1.42 -3.08 19.67
CA VAL A 145 0.68 -2.36 20.72
C VAL A 145 -0.62 -1.72 20.23
N SER A 146 -0.88 -1.75 18.93
CA SER A 146 -2.08 -1.14 18.33
C SER A 146 -3.19 -2.15 18.17
N ASP A 147 -4.41 -1.77 18.53
CA ASP A 147 -5.61 -2.58 18.32
C ASP A 147 -6.33 -2.25 17.01
N THR A 148 -6.06 -1.09 16.42
CA THR A 148 -6.70 -0.61 15.18
C THR A 148 -5.67 -0.14 14.14
N CYS A 149 -6.10 -0.12 12.87
CA CYS A 149 -5.31 0.45 11.78
C CYS A 149 -4.96 1.92 12.02
N ALA A 150 -5.88 2.69 12.56
CA ALA A 150 -5.68 4.12 12.84
C ALA A 150 -4.65 4.34 13.96
N GLU A 151 -4.69 3.56 15.03
CA GLU A 151 -3.69 3.63 16.10
C GLU A 151 -2.31 3.30 15.59
N TRP A 152 -2.16 2.21 14.85
CA TRP A 152 -0.89 1.82 14.26
C TRP A 152 -0.31 2.93 13.36
N MET A 153 -1.13 3.47 12.46
CA MET A 153 -0.72 4.57 11.60
C MET A 153 -0.32 5.80 12.41
N ASN A 154 -1.09 6.19 13.42
CA ASN A 154 -0.80 7.36 14.24
C ASN A 154 0.52 7.22 15.01
N LEU A 155 0.85 6.04 15.52
CA LEU A 155 2.13 5.79 16.18
C LEU A 155 3.31 5.94 15.21
N MET A 156 3.21 5.34 14.03
CA MET A 156 4.24 5.48 12.98
C MET A 156 4.42 6.94 12.54
N VAL A 157 3.31 7.67 12.30
CA VAL A 157 3.37 9.09 11.88
C VAL A 157 3.99 9.96 12.97
N ARG A 158 3.65 9.71 14.25
CA ARG A 158 4.29 10.41 15.38
C ARG A 158 5.80 10.15 15.38
N ARG A 159 6.23 8.91 15.22
CA ARG A 159 7.65 8.53 15.15
C ARG A 159 8.38 9.24 14.00
N ILE A 160 7.78 9.30 12.82
CA ILE A 160 8.32 10.06 11.68
C ILE A 160 8.43 11.56 12.04
N SER A 161 7.40 12.12 12.65
CA SER A 161 7.38 13.52 13.06
C SER A 161 8.46 13.84 14.09
N ASP A 162 8.68 12.96 15.06
CA ASP A 162 9.69 13.12 16.10
C ASP A 162 11.14 13.05 15.55
N ILE A 163 11.36 12.22 14.51
CA ILE A 163 12.68 12.04 13.89
C ILE A 163 13.02 13.20 12.95
N ASN A 164 12.12 13.57 12.05
CA ASN A 164 12.44 14.50 10.95
C ASN A 164 11.43 15.65 10.77
N GLN A 165 10.45 15.79 11.68
CA GLN A 165 9.40 16.80 11.61
C GLN A 165 8.62 16.77 10.28
N LEU A 166 8.47 15.58 9.68
CA LEU A 166 7.89 15.35 8.35
C LEU A 166 8.64 16.11 7.22
N LYS A 167 9.92 16.44 7.45
CA LYS A 167 10.79 17.05 6.42
C LYS A 167 11.32 15.96 5.48
N CYS A 168 10.46 15.52 4.60
CA CYS A 168 10.72 14.45 3.63
C CYS A 168 9.89 14.72 2.37
N GLY A 169 10.00 13.86 1.39
CA GLY A 169 9.12 13.88 0.21
C GLY A 169 7.67 13.47 0.54
N ASN A 170 6.89 13.20 -0.48
CA ASN A 170 5.53 12.70 -0.28
C ASN A 170 5.53 11.41 0.53
N LEU A 171 4.64 11.32 1.50
CA LEU A 171 4.39 10.16 2.33
C LEU A 171 3.01 9.60 2.03
N SER A 172 2.94 8.33 1.65
CA SER A 172 1.67 7.64 1.45
C SER A 172 1.75 6.26 2.06
N ALA A 173 0.75 5.93 2.85
CA ALA A 173 0.66 4.62 3.48
C ALA A 173 -0.80 4.18 3.69
N VAL A 174 -0.99 2.87 3.69
CA VAL A 174 -2.26 2.20 4.02
C VAL A 174 -1.95 1.10 5.02
N THR A 175 -2.65 1.12 6.14
CA THR A 175 -2.67 -0.01 7.07
C THR A 175 -3.94 -0.83 6.88
N LEU A 176 -3.80 -2.15 6.96
CA LEU A 176 -4.89 -3.12 6.89
C LEU A 176 -4.78 -4.08 8.07
N LEU A 177 -5.91 -4.47 8.63
CA LEU A 177 -6.01 -5.46 9.70
C LEU A 177 -7.07 -6.49 9.32
N VAL A 178 -6.70 -7.77 9.33
CA VAL A 178 -7.59 -8.90 9.10
C VAL A 178 -8.35 -9.20 10.38
N ARG A 179 -9.69 -9.21 10.32
CA ARG A 179 -10.59 -9.52 11.45
C ARG A 179 -11.61 -10.58 11.07
#